data_1d219ce0bde7366108be492d871d4bfb
#
_entry.id   1d219ce0bde7366108be492d871d4bfb
#
_cell.length_a   1.000
_cell.length_b   1.000
_cell.length_c   1.000
_cell.angle_alpha   90.00
_cell.angle_beta   90.00
_cell.angle_gamma   90.00
#
_symmetry.space_group_name_H-M   'P 1'
#
loop_
_entity.id
_entity.type
_entity.pdbx_description
1 polymer ?
#
loop_
_entity_poly.entity_id
_entity_poly.type
_entity_poly.pdbx_seq_one_letter_code
_entity_poly.pdbx_strand_id
1 'polypeptide(L)'
;KITPEYESVKFYPWTTCQPLDLLLNLKMLPSLNMCGFLYTGADLGGFGCNTTRDLLLRWLALGVFTPLMRDHTCENTREQECYQFEHIEDFRHIIGVRYRLIPYIYSEYMKAALTDDMMFKPLAFEYPEDRMAVNVEDQLMLGNEIMIAPVYTQNAIGRYVYLPEAMMLVRFCPDGKIEQTEMPKGHHFVEVPLNEVILFIRQGKCIPLVDAAECVDEIDMDSLQLIGYANSTYQLYDDDGYTRAYDLEKSTVWLKKEENK
;
A
#
# COMPACT_ATOMS: atom_id res chain seq x y z
N LYS A 1 23.62 6.46 -10.60
CA LYS A 1 22.99 7.03 -11.83
C LYS A 1 21.76 6.19 -12.11
N ILE A 2 20.61 6.63 -11.64
CA ILE A 2 19.32 6.04 -12.03
C ILE A 2 19.10 6.49 -13.47
N THR A 3 19.29 5.59 -14.42
CA THR A 3 18.98 5.85 -15.83
C THR A 3 17.48 5.68 -16.05
N PRO A 4 16.85 6.47 -16.96
CA PRO A 4 15.41 6.43 -17.23
C PRO A 4 14.89 5.12 -17.87
N GLU A 5 15.72 4.11 -18.00
CA GLU A 5 15.42 2.84 -18.65
C GLU A 5 15.07 1.72 -17.65
N TYR A 6 14.62 2.04 -16.44
CA TYR A 6 14.03 1.01 -15.60
C TYR A 6 12.69 0.60 -16.20
N GLU A 7 12.75 -0.42 -17.04
CA GLU A 7 11.55 -1.18 -17.34
C GLU A 7 10.94 -1.64 -16.02
N SER A 8 9.69 -1.27 -15.78
CA SER A 8 8.92 -1.79 -14.66
C SER A 8 9.02 -3.31 -14.68
N VAL A 9 9.57 -3.92 -13.63
CA VAL A 9 9.58 -5.38 -13.54
C VAL A 9 8.14 -5.81 -13.34
N LYS A 10 7.55 -6.24 -14.44
CA LYS A 10 6.22 -6.80 -14.46
C LYS A 10 6.31 -8.22 -13.94
N PHE A 11 5.62 -8.47 -12.83
CA PHE A 11 5.39 -9.85 -12.43
C PHE A 11 4.47 -10.52 -13.44
N TYR A 12 5.01 -11.46 -14.17
CA TYR A 12 4.25 -12.45 -14.91
C TYR A 12 4.44 -13.83 -14.25
N PRO A 13 3.84 -14.12 -13.12
CA PRO A 13 3.33 -15.46 -13.03
C PRO A 13 2.18 -15.49 -14.05
N TRP A 14 2.05 -16.52 -14.81
CA TRP A 14 0.85 -16.83 -15.58
C TRP A 14 -0.28 -16.97 -14.56
N THR A 15 -0.86 -15.83 -14.17
CA THR A 15 -1.79 -15.77 -13.06
C THR A 15 -3.11 -16.32 -13.51
N THR A 16 -3.50 -17.40 -12.88
CA THR A 16 -4.77 -18.08 -13.14
C THR A 16 -5.95 -17.36 -12.50
N CYS A 17 -5.83 -16.05 -12.18
CA CYS A 17 -6.83 -15.24 -11.48
C CYS A 17 -7.34 -15.94 -10.21
N GLN A 18 -6.40 -16.39 -9.37
CA GLN A 18 -6.71 -17.06 -8.12
C GLN A 18 -6.29 -16.18 -6.93
N PRO A 19 -6.95 -16.29 -5.79
CA PRO A 19 -6.54 -15.61 -4.58
C PRO A 19 -5.10 -15.91 -4.14
N LEU A 20 -4.59 -17.10 -4.46
CA LEU A 20 -3.19 -17.48 -4.21
C LEU A 20 -2.19 -16.65 -5.02
N ASP A 21 -2.57 -16.15 -6.19
CA ASP A 21 -1.72 -15.26 -6.98
C ASP A 21 -1.54 -13.90 -6.29
N LEU A 22 -2.58 -13.40 -5.61
CA LEU A 22 -2.48 -12.19 -4.79
C LEU A 22 -1.48 -12.40 -3.64
N LEU A 23 -1.55 -13.53 -2.93
CA LEU A 23 -0.57 -13.86 -1.89
C LEU A 23 0.85 -13.99 -2.45
N LEU A 24 1.00 -14.62 -3.62
CA LEU A 24 2.30 -14.73 -4.28
C LEU A 24 2.87 -13.35 -4.60
N ASN A 25 2.06 -12.46 -5.17
CA ASN A 25 2.48 -11.08 -5.46
C ASN A 25 2.92 -10.35 -4.19
N LEU A 26 2.15 -10.46 -3.09
CA LEU A 26 2.54 -9.89 -1.81
C LEU A 26 3.93 -10.37 -1.36
N LYS A 27 4.20 -11.69 -1.42
CA LYS A 27 5.49 -12.29 -1.03
C LYS A 27 6.64 -11.90 -1.97
N MET A 28 6.35 -11.59 -3.22
CA MET A 28 7.36 -11.19 -4.20
C MET A 28 7.81 -9.73 -4.04
N LEU A 29 6.99 -8.84 -3.49
CA LEU A 29 7.34 -7.43 -3.29
C LEU A 29 8.68 -7.25 -2.53
N PRO A 30 8.87 -7.83 -1.33
CA PRO A 30 10.14 -7.68 -0.62
C PRO A 30 11.30 -8.39 -1.33
N SER A 31 11.05 -9.52 -2.01
CA SER A 31 12.09 -10.23 -2.76
C SER A 31 12.66 -9.38 -3.89
N LEU A 32 11.81 -8.64 -4.61
CA LEU A 32 12.29 -7.73 -5.66
C LEU A 32 12.94 -6.50 -5.09
N ASN A 33 12.42 -5.95 -3.99
CA ASN A 33 13.08 -4.81 -3.35
C ASN A 33 14.50 -5.17 -2.89
N MET A 34 14.73 -6.39 -2.37
CA MET A 34 16.09 -6.89 -2.08
C MET A 34 17.00 -6.96 -3.32
N CYS A 35 16.42 -7.13 -4.50
CA CYS A 35 17.18 -7.10 -5.77
C CYS A 35 17.32 -5.68 -6.35
N GLY A 36 16.87 -4.65 -5.66
CA GLY A 36 16.94 -3.25 -6.10
C GLY A 36 15.79 -2.82 -7.03
N PHE A 37 14.77 -3.67 -7.25
CA PHE A 37 13.60 -3.32 -8.02
C PHE A 37 12.53 -2.73 -7.11
N LEU A 38 12.49 -1.41 -6.99
CA LEU A 38 11.51 -0.71 -6.15
C LEU A 38 10.20 -0.43 -6.88
N TYR A 39 10.24 -0.10 -8.18
CA TYR A 39 9.04 0.14 -8.98
C TYR A 39 8.39 -1.17 -9.39
N THR A 40 7.63 -1.74 -8.48
CA THR A 40 7.03 -3.08 -8.58
C THR A 40 5.52 -3.05 -8.38
N GLY A 41 4.85 -4.04 -8.95
CA GLY A 41 3.42 -4.28 -8.82
C GLY A 41 2.98 -5.42 -9.72
N ALA A 42 1.70 -5.75 -9.72
CA ALA A 42 1.11 -6.81 -10.52
C ALA A 42 0.03 -6.27 -11.45
N ASP A 43 -0.37 -7.08 -12.43
CA ASP A 43 -1.59 -6.87 -13.18
C ASP A 43 -2.77 -7.24 -12.27
N LEU A 44 -3.47 -6.20 -11.79
CA LEU A 44 -4.52 -6.35 -10.79
C LEU A 44 -5.71 -7.12 -11.36
N GLY A 45 -6.22 -8.08 -10.58
CA GLY A 45 -7.24 -8.99 -11.04
C GLY A 45 -6.71 -10.25 -11.71
N GLY A 46 -5.44 -10.25 -12.16
CA GLY A 46 -4.77 -11.34 -12.86
C GLY A 46 -4.78 -11.16 -14.38
N PHE A 47 -3.70 -11.58 -15.04
CA PHE A 47 -3.46 -11.34 -16.46
C PHE A 47 -4.12 -12.37 -17.40
N GLY A 48 -4.12 -13.64 -17.00
CA GLY A 48 -4.33 -14.77 -17.93
C GLY A 48 -5.74 -15.35 -17.97
N CYS A 49 -6.70 -14.81 -17.24
CA CYS A 49 -8.08 -15.31 -17.23
C CYS A 49 -9.10 -14.26 -16.77
N ASN A 50 -10.37 -14.64 -16.74
CA ASN A 50 -11.45 -13.74 -16.34
C ASN A 50 -11.48 -13.59 -14.82
N THR A 51 -11.18 -12.40 -14.33
CA THR A 51 -11.30 -12.09 -12.91
C THR A 51 -12.77 -11.97 -12.47
N THR A 52 -13.00 -12.11 -11.17
CA THR A 52 -14.28 -11.76 -10.55
C THR A 52 -14.20 -10.38 -9.92
N ARG A 53 -15.37 -9.74 -9.71
CA ARG A 53 -15.46 -8.47 -8.99
C ARG A 53 -14.74 -8.52 -7.64
N ASP A 54 -15.00 -9.56 -6.85
CA ASP A 54 -14.46 -9.69 -5.50
C ASP A 54 -12.94 -9.85 -5.51
N LEU A 55 -12.42 -10.64 -6.44
CA LEU A 55 -10.97 -10.80 -6.59
C LEU A 55 -10.30 -9.49 -7.01
N LEU A 56 -10.90 -8.75 -7.94
CA LEU A 56 -10.37 -7.46 -8.38
C LEU A 56 -10.36 -6.44 -7.23
N LEU A 57 -11.44 -6.34 -6.44
CA LEU A 57 -11.49 -5.47 -5.27
C LEU A 57 -10.41 -5.83 -4.23
N ARG A 58 -10.23 -7.12 -3.92
CA ARG A 58 -9.15 -7.56 -3.01
C ARG A 58 -7.76 -7.25 -3.57
N TRP A 59 -7.60 -7.38 -4.87
CA TRP A 59 -6.31 -7.07 -5.51
C TRP A 59 -6.04 -5.58 -5.59
N LEU A 60 -7.06 -4.78 -5.86
CA LEU A 60 -6.97 -3.32 -5.77
C LEU A 60 -6.61 -2.87 -4.35
N ALA A 61 -7.18 -3.50 -3.31
CA ALA A 61 -6.86 -3.19 -1.91
C ALA A 61 -5.38 -3.48 -1.55
N LEU A 62 -4.70 -4.39 -2.25
CA LEU A 62 -3.23 -4.50 -2.19
C LEU A 62 -2.57 -3.46 -3.10
N GLY A 63 -3.09 -3.28 -4.31
CA GLY A 63 -2.54 -2.42 -5.34
C GLY A 63 -2.41 -0.96 -4.91
N VAL A 64 -3.29 -0.46 -4.02
CA VAL A 64 -3.20 0.92 -3.51
C VAL A 64 -1.86 1.22 -2.84
N PHE A 65 -1.14 0.22 -2.38
CA PHE A 65 0.15 0.36 -1.71
C PHE A 65 1.35 0.19 -2.64
N THR A 66 1.16 -0.41 -3.83
CA THR A 66 2.27 -0.72 -4.73
C THR A 66 2.62 0.47 -5.63
N PRO A 67 3.90 0.72 -5.94
CA PRO A 67 4.31 1.76 -6.90
C PRO A 67 3.62 1.62 -8.25
N LEU A 68 3.62 0.42 -8.84
CA LEU A 68 2.86 0.09 -10.03
C LEU A 68 1.47 -0.44 -9.63
N MET A 69 0.45 0.36 -9.86
CA MET A 69 -0.97 -0.02 -9.71
C MET A 69 -1.61 -0.02 -11.10
N ARG A 70 -1.80 -1.22 -11.67
CA ARG A 70 -2.28 -1.36 -13.04
C ARG A 70 -3.33 -2.46 -13.15
N ASP A 71 -4.50 -2.13 -13.69
CA ASP A 71 -5.47 -3.11 -14.16
C ASP A 71 -5.14 -3.48 -15.61
N HIS A 72 -4.87 -4.75 -15.87
CA HIS A 72 -4.44 -5.22 -17.18
C HIS A 72 -4.68 -6.71 -17.36
N THR A 73 -5.17 -7.09 -18.53
CA THR A 73 -5.46 -8.48 -18.89
C THR A 73 -4.96 -8.82 -20.29
N CYS A 74 -4.91 -10.09 -20.64
CA CYS A 74 -4.49 -10.54 -21.95
C CYS A 74 -5.64 -10.51 -22.97
N GLU A 75 -5.28 -10.56 -24.27
CA GLU A 75 -6.18 -10.36 -25.41
C GLU A 75 -7.40 -11.30 -25.46
N ASN A 76 -7.31 -12.49 -24.91
CA ASN A 76 -8.38 -13.49 -25.00
C ASN A 76 -9.18 -13.65 -23.70
N THR A 77 -9.17 -12.65 -22.84
CA THR A 77 -9.95 -12.63 -21.62
C THR A 77 -11.08 -11.61 -21.69
N ARG A 78 -12.00 -11.65 -20.72
CA ARG A 78 -13.00 -10.62 -20.57
C ARG A 78 -12.31 -9.31 -20.18
N GLU A 79 -12.78 -8.18 -20.72
CA GLU A 79 -12.44 -6.85 -20.22
C GLU A 79 -12.69 -6.78 -18.71
N GLN A 80 -11.73 -6.25 -17.96
CA GLN A 80 -11.78 -6.25 -16.50
C GLN A 80 -11.61 -4.86 -15.89
N GLU A 81 -11.70 -3.82 -16.70
CA GLU A 81 -11.70 -2.45 -16.18
C GLU A 81 -12.83 -2.26 -15.16
N CYS A 82 -12.55 -1.49 -14.12
CA CYS A 82 -13.45 -1.34 -12.98
C CYS A 82 -14.89 -0.97 -13.34
N TYR A 83 -15.10 -0.23 -14.45
CA TYR A 83 -16.42 0.15 -14.93
C TYR A 83 -17.22 -0.98 -15.60
N GLN A 84 -16.61 -2.13 -15.84
CA GLN A 84 -17.29 -3.34 -16.36
C GLN A 84 -18.04 -4.10 -15.26
N PHE A 85 -17.82 -3.76 -14.00
CA PHE A 85 -18.42 -4.46 -12.86
C PHE A 85 -19.54 -3.63 -12.23
N GLU A 86 -20.47 -4.33 -11.57
CA GLU A 86 -21.51 -3.70 -10.74
C GLU A 86 -20.89 -2.97 -9.53
N HIS A 87 -21.60 -1.98 -8.99
CA HIS A 87 -21.19 -1.21 -7.82
C HIS A 87 -19.84 -0.50 -8.02
N ILE A 88 -19.74 0.28 -9.07
CA ILE A 88 -18.53 1.05 -9.43
C ILE A 88 -18.01 1.94 -8.29
N GLU A 89 -18.89 2.34 -7.37
CA GLU A 89 -18.51 3.19 -6.22
C GLU A 89 -17.52 2.51 -5.29
N ASP A 90 -17.56 1.17 -5.16
CA ASP A 90 -16.59 0.43 -4.37
C ASP A 90 -15.17 0.54 -4.97
N PHE A 91 -15.08 0.45 -6.31
CA PHE A 91 -13.82 0.64 -7.02
C PHE A 91 -13.32 2.08 -6.92
N ARG A 92 -14.21 3.05 -7.13
CA ARG A 92 -13.87 4.48 -6.99
C ARG A 92 -13.35 4.79 -5.60
N HIS A 93 -13.98 4.24 -4.56
CA HIS A 93 -13.53 4.41 -3.19
C HIS A 93 -12.10 3.86 -2.99
N ILE A 94 -11.83 2.61 -3.37
CA ILE A 94 -10.51 2.00 -3.20
C ILE A 94 -9.43 2.77 -3.99
N ILE A 95 -9.73 3.16 -5.23
CA ILE A 95 -8.82 4.00 -6.04
C ILE A 95 -8.60 5.35 -5.38
N GLY A 96 -9.66 5.95 -4.81
CA GLY A 96 -9.56 7.20 -4.05
C GLY A 96 -8.62 7.08 -2.84
N VAL A 97 -8.60 5.94 -2.15
CA VAL A 97 -7.63 5.69 -1.06
C VAL A 97 -6.20 5.73 -1.59
N ARG A 98 -5.94 5.20 -2.80
CA ARG A 98 -4.62 5.32 -3.45
C ARG A 98 -4.20 6.78 -3.59
N TYR A 99 -5.08 7.64 -4.12
CA TYR A 99 -4.78 9.07 -4.30
C TYR A 99 -4.49 9.76 -2.97
N ARG A 100 -5.23 9.41 -1.92
CA ARG A 100 -4.98 9.93 -0.57
C ARG A 100 -3.62 9.55 -0.02
N LEU A 101 -3.11 8.37 -0.36
CA LEU A 101 -1.84 7.81 0.11
C LEU A 101 -0.64 8.17 -0.77
N ILE A 102 -0.82 8.81 -1.92
CA ILE A 102 0.29 9.15 -2.84
C ILE A 102 1.44 9.89 -2.15
N PRO A 103 1.21 10.91 -1.29
CA PRO A 103 2.32 11.58 -0.62
C PRO A 103 3.16 10.64 0.25
N TYR A 104 2.51 9.68 0.92
CA TYR A 104 3.21 8.66 1.70
C TYR A 104 3.99 7.70 0.79
N ILE A 105 3.32 7.11 -0.20
CA ILE A 105 3.89 6.10 -1.09
C ILE A 105 5.07 6.67 -1.88
N TYR A 106 4.93 7.89 -2.40
CA TYR A 106 5.99 8.57 -3.12
C TYR A 106 7.19 8.87 -2.22
N SER A 107 6.94 9.36 -1.00
CA SER A 107 7.99 9.60 -0.02
C SER A 107 8.78 8.33 0.32
N GLU A 108 8.09 7.23 0.61
CA GLU A 108 8.76 5.96 0.97
C GLU A 108 9.50 5.35 -0.23
N TYR A 109 8.95 5.49 -1.44
CA TYR A 109 9.64 5.11 -2.66
C TYR A 109 10.94 5.89 -2.86
N MET A 110 10.88 7.22 -2.77
CA MET A 110 12.05 8.09 -2.98
C MET A 110 13.10 7.92 -1.88
N LYS A 111 12.69 7.78 -0.61
CA LYS A 111 13.61 7.45 0.48
C LYS A 111 14.35 6.15 0.19
N ALA A 112 13.63 5.08 -0.12
CA ALA A 112 14.23 3.78 -0.43
C ALA A 112 15.18 3.87 -1.63
N ALA A 113 14.80 4.59 -2.71
CA ALA A 113 15.62 4.74 -3.91
C ALA A 113 16.89 5.56 -3.68
N LEU A 114 16.87 6.56 -2.79
CA LEU A 114 17.99 7.45 -2.52
C LEU A 114 18.93 6.97 -1.40
N THR A 115 18.48 5.99 -0.60
CA THR A 115 19.28 5.42 0.50
C THR A 115 19.65 3.96 0.29
N ASP A 116 19.37 3.40 -0.89
CA ASP A 116 19.57 1.97 -1.19
C ASP A 116 18.85 1.03 -0.19
N ASP A 117 17.67 1.44 0.27
CA ASP A 117 16.84 0.67 1.20
C ASP A 117 15.65 0.01 0.48
N MET A 118 14.86 -0.76 1.22
CA MET A 118 13.67 -1.43 0.74
C MET A 118 12.42 -0.59 1.08
N MET A 119 11.50 -0.46 0.13
CA MET A 119 10.18 0.10 0.38
C MET A 119 9.28 -0.91 1.10
N PHE A 120 9.29 -2.17 0.64
CA PHE A 120 8.58 -3.28 1.28
C PHE A 120 9.56 -4.18 2.02
N LYS A 121 9.34 -4.40 3.31
CA LYS A 121 10.19 -5.23 4.17
C LYS A 121 9.37 -6.35 4.80
N PRO A 122 9.91 -7.59 4.90
CA PRO A 122 9.31 -8.61 5.76
C PRO A 122 9.30 -8.13 7.21
N LEU A 123 8.33 -8.57 8.00
CA LEU A 123 8.31 -8.25 9.44
C LEU A 123 9.60 -8.70 10.15
N ALA A 124 10.20 -9.79 9.67
CA ALA A 124 11.47 -10.32 10.19
C ALA A 124 12.63 -9.31 10.18
N PHE A 125 12.62 -8.33 9.26
CA PHE A 125 13.69 -7.33 9.16
C PHE A 125 13.55 -6.24 10.22
N GLU A 126 12.32 -5.90 10.59
CA GLU A 126 12.04 -4.87 11.60
C GLU A 126 11.93 -5.46 13.03
N TYR A 127 11.57 -6.74 13.13
CA TYR A 127 11.35 -7.42 14.41
C TYR A 127 12.10 -8.76 14.48
N PRO A 128 13.44 -8.78 14.32
CA PRO A 128 14.22 -10.03 14.23
C PRO A 128 14.21 -10.86 15.52
N GLU A 129 13.97 -10.22 16.67
CA GLU A 129 13.92 -10.91 17.97
C GLU A 129 12.50 -11.45 18.28
N ASP A 130 11.50 -11.11 17.51
CA ASP A 130 10.14 -11.60 17.70
C ASP A 130 9.91 -12.87 16.89
N ARG A 131 9.89 -14.02 17.59
CA ARG A 131 9.74 -15.35 16.99
C ARG A 131 8.45 -15.50 16.16
N MET A 132 7.41 -14.77 16.47
CA MET A 132 6.16 -14.79 15.67
C MET A 132 6.35 -13.95 14.42
N ALA A 133 6.86 -12.73 14.52
CA ALA A 133 7.07 -11.82 13.39
C ALA A 133 7.99 -12.44 12.33
N VAL A 134 9.04 -13.14 12.73
CA VAL A 134 10.01 -13.80 11.82
C VAL A 134 9.34 -14.83 10.90
N ASN A 135 8.22 -15.43 11.33
CA ASN A 135 7.49 -16.44 10.56
C ASN A 135 6.26 -15.90 9.83
N VAL A 136 5.98 -14.60 9.89
CA VAL A 136 4.87 -13.98 9.16
C VAL A 136 5.31 -13.71 7.72
N GLU A 137 4.62 -14.35 6.76
CA GLU A 137 4.94 -14.24 5.33
C GLU A 137 3.87 -13.49 4.52
N ASP A 138 2.78 -13.10 5.15
CA ASP A 138 1.60 -12.52 4.50
C ASP A 138 1.24 -11.13 5.05
N GLN A 139 2.18 -10.49 5.70
CA GLN A 139 2.14 -9.10 6.15
C GLN A 139 3.50 -8.46 5.85
N LEU A 140 3.50 -7.21 5.44
CA LEU A 140 4.72 -6.48 5.11
C LEU A 140 4.74 -5.11 5.79
N MET A 141 5.93 -4.67 6.16
CA MET A 141 6.17 -3.26 6.40
C MET A 141 6.23 -2.53 5.05
N LEU A 142 5.63 -1.36 4.97
CA LEU A 142 5.77 -0.41 3.87
C LEU A 142 6.37 0.87 4.45
N GLY A 143 7.61 1.14 4.10
CA GLY A 143 8.42 2.12 4.80
C GLY A 143 8.65 1.73 6.26
N ASN A 144 8.84 2.75 7.08
CA ASN A 144 9.11 2.55 8.52
C ASN A 144 7.88 2.84 9.40
N GLU A 145 6.77 3.30 8.84
CA GLU A 145 5.61 3.80 9.57
C GLU A 145 4.42 2.86 9.56
N ILE A 146 4.22 2.08 8.47
CA ILE A 146 3.01 1.25 8.37
C ILE A 146 3.32 -0.22 8.10
N MET A 147 2.38 -1.05 8.50
CA MET A 147 2.28 -2.45 8.12
C MET A 147 1.02 -2.67 7.30
N ILE A 148 1.13 -3.45 6.23
CA ILE A 148 0.02 -3.87 5.39
C ILE A 148 -0.28 -5.36 5.56
N ALA A 149 -1.55 -5.73 5.53
CA ALA A 149 -2.03 -7.09 5.71
C ALA A 149 -3.28 -7.33 4.83
N PRO A 150 -3.13 -7.45 3.50
CA PRO A 150 -4.25 -7.61 2.58
C PRO A 150 -4.97 -8.93 2.78
N VAL A 151 -6.29 -8.96 2.54
CA VAL A 151 -7.08 -10.19 2.50
C VAL A 151 -6.88 -10.86 1.15
N TYR A 152 -6.39 -12.09 1.14
CA TYR A 152 -6.08 -12.87 -0.07
C TYR A 152 -6.88 -14.19 -0.16
N THR A 153 -7.74 -14.47 0.80
CA THR A 153 -8.57 -15.69 0.80
C THR A 153 -9.93 -15.41 0.18
N GLN A 154 -10.34 -16.26 -0.74
CA GLN A 154 -11.66 -16.14 -1.38
C GLN A 154 -12.80 -16.22 -0.37
N ASN A 155 -13.81 -15.36 -0.54
CA ASN A 155 -15.00 -15.28 0.31
C ASN A 155 -14.72 -14.99 1.79
N ALA A 156 -13.49 -14.60 2.14
CA ALA A 156 -13.17 -14.24 3.51
C ALA A 156 -13.77 -12.89 3.88
N ILE A 157 -14.39 -12.81 5.05
CA ILE A 157 -14.90 -11.56 5.63
C ILE A 157 -13.82 -10.74 6.31
N GLY A 158 -12.61 -11.29 6.43
CA GLY A 158 -11.46 -10.68 7.10
C GLY A 158 -10.31 -11.67 7.18
N ARG A 159 -9.33 -11.38 8.04
CA ARG A 159 -8.18 -12.26 8.24
C ARG A 159 -7.61 -12.17 9.65
N TYR A 160 -6.84 -13.17 10.03
CA TYR A 160 -5.95 -13.06 11.18
C TYR A 160 -4.73 -12.23 10.82
N VAL A 161 -4.33 -11.34 11.73
CA VAL A 161 -3.10 -10.54 11.65
C VAL A 161 -2.30 -10.74 12.93
N TYR A 162 -0.98 -10.69 12.81
CA TYR A 162 -0.08 -10.61 13.96
C TYR A 162 0.48 -9.21 14.06
N LEU A 163 0.32 -8.56 15.20
CA LEU A 163 0.90 -7.25 15.52
C LEU A 163 2.13 -7.46 16.40
N PRO A 164 3.34 -7.14 15.90
CA PRO A 164 4.57 -7.32 16.69
C PRO A 164 4.75 -6.27 17.80
N GLU A 165 4.00 -5.19 17.75
CA GLU A 165 3.89 -4.15 18.77
C GLU A 165 2.45 -3.63 18.81
N ALA A 166 2.11 -2.72 19.70
CA ALA A 166 0.84 -2.00 19.61
C ALA A 166 0.82 -1.16 18.32
N MET A 167 -0.27 -1.24 17.57
CA MET A 167 -0.41 -0.52 16.32
C MET A 167 -1.79 0.11 16.20
N MET A 168 -1.89 1.18 15.44
CA MET A 168 -3.17 1.80 15.14
C MET A 168 -3.72 1.23 13.84
N LEU A 169 -4.79 0.44 13.93
CA LEU A 169 -5.57 0.03 12.76
C LEU A 169 -6.27 1.27 12.19
N VAL A 170 -6.02 1.53 10.93
CA VAL A 170 -6.70 2.56 10.14
C VAL A 170 -7.59 1.89 9.12
N ARG A 171 -8.86 2.31 9.08
CA ARG A 171 -9.86 1.85 8.11
C ARG A 171 -10.27 3.02 7.22
N PHE A 172 -10.20 2.84 5.93
CA PHE A 172 -10.78 3.74 4.95
C PHE A 172 -12.16 3.18 4.59
N CYS A 173 -13.21 3.78 5.17
CA CYS A 173 -14.57 3.32 5.02
C CYS A 173 -15.23 3.87 3.74
N PRO A 174 -16.16 3.13 3.10
CA PRO A 174 -16.83 3.57 1.88
C PRO A 174 -17.64 4.86 2.01
N ASP A 175 -18.04 5.22 3.23
CA ASP A 175 -18.71 6.51 3.53
C ASP A 175 -17.74 7.70 3.60
N GLY A 176 -16.46 7.47 3.27
CA GLY A 176 -15.39 8.48 3.28
C GLY A 176 -14.74 8.72 4.64
N LYS A 177 -15.23 8.09 5.71
CA LYS A 177 -14.61 8.20 7.03
C LYS A 177 -13.30 7.43 7.12
N ILE A 178 -12.41 7.92 7.97
CA ILE A 178 -11.21 7.21 8.40
C ILE A 178 -11.38 6.89 9.88
N GLU A 179 -11.51 5.61 10.17
CA GLU A 179 -11.56 5.12 11.54
C GLU A 179 -10.16 4.73 12.01
N GLN A 180 -9.83 5.09 13.23
CA GLN A 180 -8.55 4.78 13.86
C GLN A 180 -8.80 4.09 15.19
N THR A 181 -8.24 2.89 15.36
CA THR A 181 -8.39 2.09 16.58
C THR A 181 -7.05 1.51 17.01
N GLU A 182 -6.61 1.83 18.20
CA GLU A 182 -5.38 1.23 18.75
C GLU A 182 -5.62 -0.24 19.12
N MET A 183 -4.71 -1.11 18.65
CA MET A 183 -4.73 -2.53 18.90
C MET A 183 -3.44 -2.97 19.59
N PRO A 184 -3.53 -3.80 20.65
CA PRO A 184 -2.35 -4.27 21.34
C PRO A 184 -1.55 -5.27 20.50
N LYS A 185 -0.28 -5.51 20.89
CA LYS A 185 0.54 -6.60 20.34
C LYS A 185 -0.19 -7.95 20.45
N GLY A 186 -0.09 -8.81 19.43
CA GLY A 186 -0.63 -10.16 19.44
C GLY A 186 -1.40 -10.52 18.17
N HIS A 187 -2.13 -11.64 18.24
CA HIS A 187 -2.97 -12.11 17.15
C HIS A 187 -4.39 -11.53 17.24
N HIS A 188 -4.89 -11.01 16.14
CA HIS A 188 -6.22 -10.45 16.04
C HIS A 188 -6.92 -10.96 14.79
N PHE A 189 -8.23 -11.20 14.88
CA PHE A 189 -9.05 -11.31 13.68
C PHE A 189 -9.58 -9.92 13.33
N VAL A 190 -9.33 -9.49 12.12
CA VAL A 190 -9.78 -8.19 11.59
C VAL A 190 -10.76 -8.44 10.47
N GLU A 191 -12.00 -8.03 10.66
CA GLU A 191 -12.98 -8.01 9.59
C GLU A 191 -12.62 -6.92 8.59
N VAL A 192 -12.67 -7.23 7.30
CA VAL A 192 -12.36 -6.31 6.21
C VAL A 192 -13.39 -6.52 5.09
N PRO A 193 -14.42 -5.71 5.01
CA PRO A 193 -15.35 -5.71 3.88
C PRO A 193 -14.62 -5.57 2.53
N LEU A 194 -15.25 -6.01 1.45
CA LEU A 194 -14.63 -6.00 0.11
C LEU A 194 -14.25 -4.59 -0.37
N ASN A 195 -15.00 -3.60 0.07
CA ASN A 195 -14.85 -2.21 -0.31
C ASN A 195 -14.12 -1.36 0.76
N GLU A 196 -13.40 -1.99 1.67
CA GLU A 196 -12.55 -1.30 2.63
C GLU A 196 -11.07 -1.57 2.38
N VAL A 197 -10.26 -0.54 2.62
CA VAL A 197 -8.80 -0.64 2.69
C VAL A 197 -8.37 -0.42 4.13
N ILE A 198 -7.47 -1.29 4.61
CA ILE A 198 -6.91 -1.17 5.95
C ILE A 198 -5.38 -1.09 5.90
N LEU A 199 -4.82 -0.41 6.89
CA LEU A 199 -3.40 -0.43 7.21
C LEU A 199 -3.21 -0.32 8.74
N PHE A 200 -2.00 -0.59 9.21
CA PHE A 200 -1.64 -0.48 10.61
C PHE A 200 -0.48 0.50 10.74
N ILE A 201 -0.67 1.59 11.51
CA ILE A 201 0.40 2.54 11.80
C ILE A 201 1.14 2.07 13.06
N ARG A 202 2.47 2.02 12.98
CA ARG A 202 3.35 1.65 14.10
C ARG A 202 3.19 2.60 15.28
N GLN A 203 3.43 2.09 16.49
CA GLN A 203 3.36 2.90 17.69
C GLN A 203 4.27 4.14 17.61
N GLY A 204 3.71 5.29 17.93
CA GLY A 204 4.41 6.57 17.91
C GLY A 204 4.72 7.12 16.51
N LYS A 205 4.11 6.57 15.45
CA LYS A 205 4.26 7.02 14.07
C LYS A 205 3.00 7.71 13.54
N CYS A 206 3.16 8.47 12.47
CA CYS A 206 2.07 9.04 11.68
C CYS A 206 2.43 9.01 10.20
N ILE A 207 1.41 9.16 9.36
CA ILE A 207 1.57 9.23 7.90
C ILE A 207 0.79 10.41 7.33
N PRO A 208 1.25 11.00 6.21
CA PRO A 208 0.53 12.04 5.50
C PRO A 208 -0.58 11.45 4.64
N LEU A 209 -1.69 12.13 4.57
CA LEU A 209 -2.79 11.94 3.63
C LEU A 209 -3.16 13.27 3.01
N VAL A 210 -3.71 13.20 1.80
CA VAL A 210 -4.38 14.32 1.12
C VAL A 210 -5.83 13.94 0.81
N ASP A 211 -6.63 14.88 0.33
CA ASP A 211 -7.93 14.55 -0.23
C ASP A 211 -7.77 13.79 -1.56
N ALA A 212 -8.73 12.92 -1.87
CA ALA A 212 -8.69 12.17 -3.11
C ALA A 212 -8.91 13.11 -4.31
N ALA A 213 -8.13 12.89 -5.37
CA ALA A 213 -8.22 13.62 -6.63
C ALA A 213 -8.53 12.68 -7.78
N GLU A 214 -8.92 13.19 -8.94
CA GLU A 214 -9.16 12.39 -10.15
C GLU A 214 -7.86 12.07 -10.91
N CYS A 215 -6.85 12.92 -10.77
CA CYS A 215 -5.51 12.69 -11.30
C CYS A 215 -4.44 13.30 -10.38
N VAL A 216 -3.18 12.96 -10.63
CA VAL A 216 -2.05 13.41 -9.79
C VAL A 216 -1.89 14.93 -9.82
N ASP A 217 -2.12 15.56 -10.98
CA ASP A 217 -1.98 17.01 -11.15
C ASP A 217 -3.06 17.82 -10.38
N GLU A 218 -4.12 17.16 -9.94
CA GLU A 218 -5.21 17.77 -9.16
C GLU A 218 -5.08 17.51 -7.65
N ILE A 219 -4.02 16.84 -7.21
CA ILE A 219 -3.79 16.62 -5.78
C ILE A 219 -3.55 17.98 -5.11
N ASP A 220 -4.44 18.31 -4.17
CA ASP A 220 -4.32 19.51 -3.36
C ASP A 220 -3.45 19.25 -2.13
N MET A 221 -2.20 19.71 -2.15
CA MET A 221 -1.29 19.60 -1.03
C MET A 221 -1.67 20.47 0.17
N ASP A 222 -2.54 21.47 0.00
CA ASP A 222 -3.07 22.25 1.12
C ASP A 222 -4.08 21.42 1.96
N SER A 223 -4.63 20.35 1.39
CA SER A 223 -5.46 19.38 2.11
C SER A 223 -4.67 18.39 2.98
N LEU A 224 -3.32 18.48 2.99
CA LEU A 224 -2.45 17.53 3.68
C LEU A 224 -2.73 17.47 5.17
N GLN A 225 -3.01 16.28 5.67
CA GLN A 225 -3.24 15.98 7.07
C GLN A 225 -2.40 14.79 7.53
N LEU A 226 -2.08 14.74 8.82
CA LEU A 226 -1.39 13.60 9.43
C LEU A 226 -2.37 12.75 10.22
N ILE A 227 -2.37 11.44 9.96
CA ILE A 227 -3.09 10.45 10.76
C ILE A 227 -2.12 9.56 11.54
N GLY A 228 -2.57 8.94 12.63
CA GLY A 228 -1.76 8.11 13.52
C GLY A 228 -1.59 8.71 14.90
N TYR A 229 -0.46 8.42 15.54
CA TYR A 229 -0.20 8.82 16.92
C TYR A 229 0.12 10.30 17.06
N ALA A 230 -0.39 10.93 18.12
CA ALA A 230 -0.05 12.30 18.49
C ALA A 230 1.44 12.45 18.86
N ASN A 231 1.97 13.65 18.72
CA ASN A 231 3.37 13.99 19.00
C ASN A 231 4.39 13.20 18.17
N SER A 232 3.97 12.61 17.06
CA SER A 232 4.82 11.94 16.09
C SER A 232 5.24 12.88 14.96
N THR A 233 6.29 12.49 14.24
CA THR A 233 6.78 13.24 13.09
C THR A 233 6.88 12.34 11.88
N TYR A 234 6.75 12.92 10.70
CA TYR A 234 6.94 12.25 9.43
C TYR A 234 7.85 13.08 8.52
N GLN A 235 8.73 12.42 7.83
CA GLN A 235 9.61 13.01 6.83
C GLN A 235 8.98 12.87 5.46
N LEU A 236 8.34 13.93 4.97
CA LEU A 236 7.73 13.98 3.65
C LEU A 236 8.81 14.31 2.61
N TYR A 237 8.91 13.51 1.55
CA TYR A 237 9.67 13.86 0.36
C TYR A 237 8.75 14.62 -0.60
N ASP A 238 9.22 15.78 -1.04
CA ASP A 238 8.50 16.64 -1.96
C ASP A 238 9.49 17.24 -2.96
N ASP A 239 9.18 17.12 -4.24
CA ASP A 239 9.97 17.68 -5.35
C ASP A 239 9.03 18.29 -6.42
N ASP A 240 9.62 18.86 -7.47
CA ASP A 240 8.85 19.48 -8.54
C ASP A 240 8.31 18.47 -9.59
N GLY A 241 8.60 17.19 -9.43
CA GLY A 241 8.19 16.10 -10.34
C GLY A 241 8.85 16.13 -11.72
N TYR A 242 9.73 17.10 -12.02
CA TYR A 242 10.33 17.32 -13.35
C TYR A 242 11.85 17.26 -13.33
N THR A 243 12.50 17.86 -12.33
CA THR A 243 13.95 17.89 -12.25
C THR A 243 14.50 16.52 -11.87
N ARG A 244 15.68 16.18 -12.44
CA ARG A 244 16.36 14.92 -12.15
C ARG A 244 17.47 15.07 -11.10
N ALA A 245 17.53 16.20 -10.41
CA ALA A 245 18.47 16.46 -9.33
C ALA A 245 17.89 15.98 -8.00
N TYR A 246 17.72 14.67 -7.86
CA TYR A 246 17.17 14.04 -6.66
C TYR A 246 18.13 14.24 -5.48
N ASP A 247 17.64 14.86 -4.41
CA ASP A 247 18.43 15.16 -3.21
C ASP A 247 17.51 15.02 -1.99
N LEU A 248 17.75 13.98 -1.19
CA LEU A 248 16.90 13.67 -0.04
C LEU A 248 16.88 14.80 1.00
N GLU A 249 18.04 15.45 1.25
CA GLU A 249 18.14 16.52 2.26
C GLU A 249 17.39 17.78 1.85
N LYS A 250 17.44 18.13 0.55
CA LYS A 250 16.81 19.35 0.03
C LYS A 250 15.32 19.19 -0.26
N SER A 251 14.91 17.97 -0.61
CA SER A 251 13.53 17.64 -0.99
C SER A 251 12.73 17.04 0.16
N THR A 252 13.17 17.24 1.41
CA THR A 252 12.47 16.68 2.56
C THR A 252 11.96 17.77 3.48
N VAL A 253 10.69 17.61 3.90
CA VAL A 253 10.05 18.46 4.90
C VAL A 253 9.63 17.60 6.09
N TRP A 254 9.95 18.06 7.32
CA TRP A 254 9.50 17.41 8.53
C TRP A 254 8.10 17.92 8.92
N LEU A 255 7.15 17.01 8.95
CA LEU A 255 5.79 17.25 9.42
C LEU A 255 5.65 16.76 10.85
N LYS A 256 4.90 17.47 11.68
CA LYS A 256 4.60 17.10 13.07
C LYS A 256 3.10 16.98 13.28
N LYS A 257 2.67 15.82 13.77
CA LYS A 257 1.30 15.62 14.22
C LYS A 257 1.14 16.12 15.65
N GLU A 258 0.38 17.17 15.82
CA GLU A 258 0.03 17.70 17.14
C GLU A 258 -1.09 16.86 17.81
N GLU A 259 -1.28 17.05 19.10
CA GLU A 259 -2.47 16.52 19.80
C GLU A 259 -3.71 17.21 19.24
N ASN A 260 -4.74 16.43 18.94
CA ASN A 260 -6.05 17.00 18.65
C ASN A 260 -6.54 17.71 19.91
N LYS A 261 -6.70 19.02 19.81
CA LYS A 261 -7.30 19.85 20.88
C LYS A 261 -8.77 19.55 21.05
#